data_0961078d253befd0fb8d6f62c73fc3de
#
_entry.id   0961078d253befd0fb8d6f62c73fc3de
#
_cell.length_a   1.000
_cell.length_b   1.000
_cell.length_c   1.000
_cell.angle_alpha   90.00
_cell.angle_beta   90.00
_cell.angle_gamma   90.00
#
_symmetry.space_group_name_H-M   'P 1'
#
loop_
_entity.id
_entity.type
_entity.pdbx_description
1 polymer ?
#
loop_
_entity_poly.entity_id
_entity_poly.type
_entity_poly.pdbx_seq_one_letter_code
_entity_poly.pdbx_strand_id
1 'polypeptide(L)'
;MSFWINLKNNNKPFFCLAPMADVTDVAFRQLISKYGKPDVMWTEFVSANGLASQGRDALLIDLKYEEIERPIVAQIFSSNINNIETVSKLICDLGFDGIDINMGCPDKTIEKQGAGAAMIKTPEIAVDIIRAVKRGIKTSGKNIPLSVKTRVGYNDVEINKWISVLLAEGIDALTVHARTRKDMSKVPANWDYIKEVVKLRDNLSPNTVIIGNGDVISIQDGINKAEISGCDGVMVGRALFGNPWFFDKERSVIASLPKKYPKWIRNIPFFKKYFDTKRQAANSNLRPITVSERLNIMVEHTKLFESLLGKYKNFSIMKKHFKAYATGFDNAKELRINLMETKNSSEVEVLVNNFLTKE
;
A
#
# COMPACT_ATOMS: atom_id res chain seq x y z
N MET A 1 1.16 -18.67 -16.91
CA MET A 1 1.49 -18.60 -15.45
C MET A 1 1.15 -17.21 -14.96
N SER A 2 0.64 -17.10 -13.72
CA SER A 2 0.39 -15.81 -13.08
C SER A 2 1.73 -15.05 -12.92
N PHE A 3 1.71 -13.71 -13.06
CA PHE A 3 2.91 -12.88 -12.84
C PHE A 3 3.47 -13.04 -11.40
N TRP A 4 2.63 -13.43 -10.44
CA TRP A 4 3.04 -13.72 -9.06
C TRP A 4 4.07 -14.86 -8.98
N ILE A 5 3.86 -15.92 -9.76
CA ILE A 5 4.80 -17.06 -9.78
C ILE A 5 6.15 -16.64 -10.38
N ASN A 6 6.14 -15.78 -11.40
CA ASN A 6 7.38 -15.26 -11.98
C ASN A 6 8.17 -14.44 -10.96
N LEU A 7 7.49 -13.60 -10.15
CA LEU A 7 8.12 -12.82 -9.09
C LEU A 7 8.69 -13.70 -7.97
N LYS A 8 7.93 -14.73 -7.55
CA LYS A 8 8.36 -15.70 -6.53
C LYS A 8 9.65 -16.43 -6.96
N ASN A 9 9.73 -16.84 -8.23
CA ASN A 9 10.85 -17.63 -8.74
C ASN A 9 12.16 -16.85 -8.89
N ASN A 10 12.15 -15.53 -8.75
CA ASN A 10 13.36 -14.69 -8.86
C ASN A 10 14.29 -14.76 -7.63
N ASN A 11 13.99 -15.62 -6.65
CA ASN A 11 14.79 -15.89 -5.44
C ASN A 11 15.17 -14.65 -4.60
N LYS A 12 14.44 -13.55 -4.74
CA LYS A 12 14.60 -12.31 -3.95
C LYS A 12 13.24 -11.80 -3.57
N PRO A 13 13.06 -11.21 -2.38
CA PRO A 13 11.79 -10.62 -2.06
C PRO A 13 11.49 -9.48 -3.04
N PHE A 14 10.34 -9.55 -3.70
CA PHE A 14 9.83 -8.46 -4.50
C PHE A 14 9.11 -7.44 -3.60
N PHE A 15 8.99 -6.21 -4.09
CA PHE A 15 8.40 -5.12 -3.33
C PHE A 15 7.11 -4.60 -3.97
N CYS A 16 6.13 -4.29 -3.13
CA CYS A 16 4.82 -3.83 -3.55
C CYS A 16 4.45 -2.50 -2.90
N LEU A 17 3.74 -1.65 -3.65
CA LEU A 17 3.06 -0.48 -3.11
C LEU A 17 1.74 -0.90 -2.44
N ALA A 18 1.54 -0.54 -1.18
CA ALA A 18 0.28 -0.83 -0.48
C ALA A 18 -0.87 0.06 -0.97
N PRO A 19 -2.09 -0.48 -1.12
CA PRO A 19 -3.29 0.32 -1.37
C PRO A 19 -3.61 1.20 -0.15
N MET A 20 -3.75 2.52 -0.36
CA MET A 20 -4.05 3.50 0.70
C MET A 20 -5.02 4.56 0.17
N ALA A 21 -6.22 4.65 0.77
CA ALA A 21 -7.25 5.60 0.36
C ALA A 21 -6.77 7.07 0.43
N ASP A 22 -7.08 7.85 -0.60
CA ASP A 22 -6.64 9.24 -0.81
C ASP A 22 -5.11 9.41 -0.72
N VAL A 23 -4.34 8.41 -1.09
CA VAL A 23 -2.88 8.44 -1.06
C VAL A 23 -2.27 7.79 -2.29
N THR A 24 -2.66 6.55 -2.61
CA THR A 24 -2.13 5.81 -3.75
C THR A 24 -3.00 5.97 -4.98
N ASP A 25 -3.44 7.21 -5.23
CA ASP A 25 -4.10 7.61 -6.45
C ASP A 25 -3.16 7.56 -7.67
N VAL A 26 -3.70 7.76 -8.86
CA VAL A 26 -2.93 7.68 -10.11
C VAL A 26 -1.78 8.69 -10.15
N ALA A 27 -1.93 9.88 -9.56
CA ALA A 27 -0.87 10.89 -9.54
C ALA A 27 0.32 10.43 -8.69
N PHE A 28 0.04 9.90 -7.50
CA PHE A 28 1.08 9.35 -6.62
C PHE A 28 1.76 8.12 -7.22
N ARG A 29 1.00 7.20 -7.84
CA ARG A 29 1.58 6.00 -8.46
C ARG A 29 2.45 6.34 -9.66
N GLN A 30 2.07 7.30 -10.50
CA GLN A 30 2.93 7.79 -11.59
C GLN A 30 4.22 8.42 -11.06
N LEU A 31 4.13 9.23 -10.01
CA LEU A 31 5.31 9.82 -9.37
C LEU A 31 6.27 8.73 -8.86
N ILE A 32 5.75 7.71 -8.17
CA ILE A 32 6.56 6.57 -7.71
C ILE A 32 7.12 5.79 -8.88
N SER A 33 6.36 5.56 -9.96
CA SER A 33 6.84 4.87 -11.15
C SER A 33 8.04 5.58 -11.79
N LYS A 34 8.07 6.91 -11.72
CA LYS A 34 9.16 7.74 -12.26
C LYS A 34 10.42 7.71 -11.39
N TYR A 35 10.28 7.72 -10.07
CA TYR A 35 11.39 7.95 -9.13
C TYR A 35 11.88 6.69 -8.41
N GLY A 36 11.06 5.68 -8.29
CA GLY A 36 11.42 4.43 -7.61
C GLY A 36 10.27 3.43 -7.72
N LYS A 37 10.14 2.78 -8.89
CA LYS A 37 9.06 1.85 -9.19
C LYS A 37 9.17 0.56 -8.39
N PRO A 38 8.12 0.11 -7.66
CA PRO A 38 8.05 -1.22 -7.08
C PRO A 38 7.79 -2.29 -8.15
N ASP A 39 7.94 -3.55 -7.77
CA ASP A 39 7.66 -4.68 -8.67
C ASP A 39 6.16 -4.82 -8.98
N VAL A 40 5.26 -4.42 -8.05
CA VAL A 40 3.80 -4.45 -8.25
C VAL A 40 3.15 -3.26 -7.57
N MET A 41 2.14 -2.68 -8.23
CA MET A 41 1.32 -1.59 -7.69
C MET A 41 -0.14 -2.01 -7.47
N TRP A 42 -0.80 -1.32 -6.56
CA TRP A 42 -2.25 -1.41 -6.31
C TRP A 42 -2.92 -0.06 -6.53
N THR A 43 -4.15 -0.09 -7.01
CA THR A 43 -5.04 1.07 -6.94
C THR A 43 -5.40 1.37 -5.48
N GLU A 44 -6.06 2.49 -5.24
CA GLU A 44 -6.86 2.66 -4.02
C GLU A 44 -7.94 1.56 -3.97
N PHE A 45 -8.47 1.25 -2.78
CA PHE A 45 -9.54 0.26 -2.69
C PHE A 45 -10.90 0.89 -2.97
N VAL A 46 -11.69 0.28 -3.84
CA VAL A 46 -12.95 0.81 -4.35
C VAL A 46 -14.13 -0.09 -3.95
N SER A 47 -15.26 0.53 -3.62
CA SER A 47 -16.50 -0.20 -3.28
C SER A 47 -17.08 -0.88 -4.52
N ALA A 48 -17.17 -2.22 -4.51
CA ALA A 48 -17.86 -2.94 -5.56
C ALA A 48 -19.38 -2.63 -5.59
N ASN A 49 -19.98 -2.33 -4.42
CA ASN A 49 -21.38 -1.89 -4.38
C ASN A 49 -21.57 -0.56 -5.11
N GLY A 50 -20.64 0.40 -4.93
CA GLY A 50 -20.68 1.67 -5.65
C GLY A 50 -20.45 1.50 -7.15
N LEU A 51 -19.46 0.70 -7.55
CA LEU A 51 -19.19 0.41 -8.97
C LEU A 51 -20.32 -0.36 -9.67
N ALA A 52 -21.13 -1.11 -8.95
CA ALA A 52 -22.32 -1.79 -9.47
C ALA A 52 -23.58 -0.90 -9.47
N SER A 53 -23.49 0.34 -8.98
CA SER A 53 -24.61 1.29 -8.88
C SER A 53 -24.56 2.39 -9.95
N GLN A 54 -25.54 3.28 -9.94
CA GLN A 54 -25.56 4.49 -10.78
C GLN A 54 -24.40 5.45 -10.47
N GLY A 55 -23.76 5.34 -9.29
CA GLY A 55 -22.59 6.13 -8.90
C GLY A 55 -21.25 5.65 -9.47
N ARG A 56 -21.26 4.66 -10.39
CA ARG A 56 -20.05 4.05 -10.99
C ARG A 56 -19.05 5.08 -11.50
N ASP A 57 -19.52 6.03 -12.30
CA ASP A 57 -18.65 6.97 -13.01
C ASP A 57 -17.79 7.82 -12.05
N ALA A 58 -18.34 8.16 -10.89
CA ALA A 58 -17.61 8.89 -9.86
C ALA A 58 -16.48 8.06 -9.22
N LEU A 59 -16.60 6.72 -9.21
CA LEU A 59 -15.63 5.80 -8.62
C LEU A 59 -14.61 5.27 -9.62
N LEU A 60 -14.88 5.34 -10.93
CA LEU A 60 -13.94 4.89 -11.96
C LEU A 60 -12.62 5.67 -11.93
N ILE A 61 -12.63 6.89 -11.41
CA ILE A 61 -11.40 7.69 -11.25
C ILE A 61 -10.40 7.04 -10.29
N ASP A 62 -10.86 6.29 -9.28
CA ASP A 62 -10.01 5.58 -8.34
C ASP A 62 -9.38 4.31 -8.95
N LEU A 63 -9.92 3.86 -10.08
CA LEU A 63 -9.39 2.76 -10.90
C LEU A 63 -8.56 3.25 -12.08
N LYS A 64 -8.40 4.57 -12.29
CA LYS A 64 -7.55 5.09 -13.36
C LYS A 64 -6.10 4.67 -13.14
N TYR A 65 -5.43 4.19 -14.20
CA TYR A 65 -4.01 3.85 -14.20
C TYR A 65 -3.38 4.16 -15.57
N GLU A 66 -2.05 4.13 -15.62
CA GLU A 66 -1.25 4.28 -16.83
C GLU A 66 -0.32 3.06 -17.01
N GLU A 67 0.09 2.79 -18.25
CA GLU A 67 0.89 1.61 -18.59
C GLU A 67 2.22 1.53 -17.82
N ILE A 68 2.81 2.66 -17.45
CA ILE A 68 4.04 2.71 -16.65
C ILE A 68 3.86 2.07 -15.25
N GLU A 69 2.63 1.96 -14.75
CA GLU A 69 2.33 1.42 -13.42
C GLU A 69 2.29 -0.11 -13.38
N ARG A 70 2.25 -0.80 -14.54
CA ARG A 70 2.14 -2.25 -14.62
C ARG A 70 3.36 -2.98 -14.02
N PRO A 71 3.13 -4.13 -13.36
CA PRO A 71 1.85 -4.78 -13.04
C PRO A 71 1.03 -3.98 -12.06
N ILE A 72 -0.26 -3.73 -12.39
CA ILE A 72 -1.21 -2.98 -11.56
C ILE A 72 -2.40 -3.85 -11.17
N VAL A 73 -2.69 -3.93 -9.87
CA VAL A 73 -3.76 -4.73 -9.28
C VAL A 73 -4.88 -3.81 -8.80
N ALA A 74 -6.11 -4.06 -9.24
CA ALA A 74 -7.28 -3.33 -8.74
C ALA A 74 -7.72 -3.90 -7.40
N GLN A 75 -7.76 -3.08 -6.34
CA GLN A 75 -8.30 -3.52 -5.05
C GLN A 75 -9.75 -3.10 -4.87
N ILE A 76 -10.62 -4.08 -4.58
CA ILE A 76 -12.05 -3.86 -4.35
C ILE A 76 -12.49 -4.42 -3.01
N PHE A 77 -13.62 -3.94 -2.50
CA PHE A 77 -14.25 -4.49 -1.31
C PHE A 77 -15.78 -4.56 -1.45
N SER A 78 -16.38 -5.59 -0.92
CA SER A 78 -17.83 -5.76 -0.76
C SER A 78 -18.11 -6.99 0.09
N SER A 79 -19.27 -7.03 0.74
CA SER A 79 -19.89 -8.25 1.28
C SER A 79 -21.06 -8.74 0.41
N ASN A 80 -21.35 -8.04 -0.69
CA ASN A 80 -22.40 -8.41 -1.63
C ASN A 80 -21.83 -9.26 -2.77
N ILE A 81 -22.25 -10.52 -2.82
CA ILE A 81 -21.78 -11.55 -3.76
C ILE A 81 -22.05 -11.16 -5.21
N ASN A 82 -23.25 -10.66 -5.52
CA ASN A 82 -23.63 -10.34 -6.90
C ASN A 82 -22.88 -9.11 -7.42
N ASN A 83 -22.74 -8.08 -6.58
CA ASN A 83 -22.03 -6.86 -6.96
C ASN A 83 -20.55 -7.12 -7.19
N ILE A 84 -19.90 -7.91 -6.33
CA ILE A 84 -18.47 -8.18 -6.47
C ILE A 84 -18.17 -9.06 -7.68
N GLU A 85 -19.06 -10.01 -8.01
CA GLU A 85 -18.96 -10.83 -9.23
C GLU A 85 -19.04 -9.96 -10.48
N THR A 86 -20.04 -9.08 -10.56
CA THR A 86 -20.24 -8.14 -11.68
C THR A 86 -19.05 -7.20 -11.84
N VAL A 87 -18.55 -6.64 -10.72
CA VAL A 87 -17.43 -5.70 -10.73
C VAL A 87 -16.10 -6.41 -11.05
N SER A 88 -15.94 -7.67 -10.68
CA SER A 88 -14.75 -8.43 -11.06
C SER A 88 -14.65 -8.61 -12.57
N LYS A 89 -15.77 -8.83 -13.26
CA LYS A 89 -15.81 -8.80 -14.73
C LYS A 89 -15.42 -7.44 -15.27
N LEU A 90 -15.97 -6.35 -14.71
CA LEU A 90 -15.61 -4.98 -15.11
C LEU A 90 -14.11 -4.72 -14.98
N ILE A 91 -13.46 -5.14 -13.86
CA ILE A 91 -12.03 -4.98 -13.67
C ILE A 91 -11.22 -5.72 -14.74
N CYS A 92 -11.65 -6.92 -15.12
CA CYS A 92 -11.05 -7.66 -16.23
C CYS A 92 -11.16 -6.89 -17.55
N ASP A 93 -12.34 -6.33 -17.83
CA ASP A 93 -12.61 -5.57 -19.07
C ASP A 93 -11.80 -4.26 -19.11
N LEU A 94 -11.51 -3.63 -17.95
CA LEU A 94 -10.63 -2.47 -17.81
C LEU A 94 -9.13 -2.80 -18.00
N GLY A 95 -8.75 -4.07 -18.10
CA GLY A 95 -7.40 -4.48 -18.46
C GLY A 95 -6.39 -4.48 -17.32
N PHE A 96 -6.80 -4.63 -16.07
CA PHE A 96 -5.90 -4.80 -14.93
C PHE A 96 -5.15 -6.13 -14.99
N ASP A 97 -3.95 -6.16 -14.38
CA ASP A 97 -3.10 -7.37 -14.33
C ASP A 97 -3.54 -8.34 -13.22
N GLY A 98 -4.38 -7.90 -12.29
CA GLY A 98 -4.94 -8.72 -11.21
C GLY A 98 -6.06 -8.03 -10.45
N ILE A 99 -6.80 -8.82 -9.66
CA ILE A 99 -7.81 -8.33 -8.72
C ILE A 99 -7.35 -8.67 -7.30
N ASP A 100 -7.56 -7.74 -6.39
CA ASP A 100 -7.31 -7.94 -4.96
C ASP A 100 -8.56 -7.64 -4.14
N ILE A 101 -8.85 -8.48 -3.15
CA ILE A 101 -9.97 -8.27 -2.24
C ILE A 101 -9.46 -7.69 -0.93
N ASN A 102 -9.99 -6.54 -0.53
CA ASN A 102 -9.68 -5.93 0.76
C ASN A 102 -10.46 -6.63 1.88
N MET A 103 -9.77 -7.44 2.69
CA MET A 103 -10.29 -8.10 3.89
C MET A 103 -9.52 -7.66 5.15
N GLY A 104 -8.94 -6.44 5.14
CA GLY A 104 -8.11 -5.96 6.24
C GLY A 104 -8.32 -4.50 6.65
N CYS A 105 -9.12 -3.72 5.92
CA CYS A 105 -9.39 -2.32 6.26
C CYS A 105 -10.21 -2.23 7.55
N PRO A 106 -9.74 -1.47 8.57
CA PRO A 106 -10.43 -1.32 9.84
C PRO A 106 -11.37 -0.11 9.87
N ASP A 107 -11.66 0.49 8.71
CA ASP A 107 -12.57 1.64 8.62
C ASP A 107 -13.98 1.25 9.03
N LYS A 108 -14.58 2.03 9.94
CA LYS A 108 -15.90 1.72 10.52
C LYS A 108 -17.02 1.71 9.48
N THR A 109 -16.93 2.53 8.44
CA THR A 109 -17.93 2.60 7.38
C THR A 109 -17.90 1.34 6.52
N ILE A 110 -16.72 0.81 6.26
CA ILE A 110 -16.53 -0.45 5.52
C ILE A 110 -16.95 -1.64 6.39
N GLU A 111 -16.56 -1.65 7.66
CA GLU A 111 -16.93 -2.73 8.59
C GLU A 111 -18.45 -2.82 8.83
N LYS A 112 -19.17 -1.69 8.86
CA LYS A 112 -20.63 -1.66 8.95
C LYS A 112 -21.32 -2.33 7.75
N GLN A 113 -20.67 -2.39 6.60
CA GLN A 113 -21.14 -3.10 5.41
C GLN A 113 -20.78 -4.59 5.42
N GLY A 114 -20.16 -5.12 6.48
CA GLY A 114 -19.66 -6.50 6.56
C GLY A 114 -18.40 -6.75 5.73
N ALA A 115 -17.76 -5.69 5.20
CA ALA A 115 -16.57 -5.79 4.34
C ALA A 115 -15.28 -5.43 5.10
N GLY A 116 -14.15 -5.47 4.42
CA GLY A 116 -12.85 -5.18 5.02
C GLY A 116 -12.50 -6.15 6.16
N ALA A 117 -12.00 -5.63 7.28
CA ALA A 117 -11.61 -6.47 8.41
C ALA A 117 -12.80 -7.19 9.10
N ALA A 118 -14.05 -6.74 8.88
CA ALA A 118 -15.23 -7.41 9.43
C ALA A 118 -15.36 -8.86 8.91
N MET A 119 -14.89 -9.17 7.71
CA MET A 119 -14.91 -10.53 7.14
C MET A 119 -14.13 -11.56 7.95
N ILE A 120 -13.17 -11.12 8.77
CA ILE A 120 -12.44 -12.04 9.67
C ILE A 120 -13.38 -12.72 10.68
N LYS A 121 -14.50 -12.06 11.03
CA LYS A 121 -15.52 -12.62 11.93
C LYS A 121 -16.51 -13.55 11.24
N THR A 122 -16.59 -13.50 9.92
CA THR A 122 -17.51 -14.25 9.08
C THR A 122 -16.76 -14.91 7.91
N PRO A 123 -15.90 -15.91 8.20
CA PRO A 123 -15.06 -16.55 7.18
C PRO A 123 -15.86 -17.17 6.03
N GLU A 124 -17.07 -17.62 6.27
CA GLU A 124 -18.01 -18.15 5.27
C GLU A 124 -18.35 -17.11 4.19
N ILE A 125 -18.59 -15.86 4.60
CA ILE A 125 -18.83 -14.75 3.64
C ILE A 125 -17.56 -14.47 2.83
N ALA A 126 -16.38 -14.52 3.45
CA ALA A 126 -15.11 -14.33 2.74
C ALA A 126 -14.90 -15.38 1.64
N VAL A 127 -15.24 -16.64 1.92
CA VAL A 127 -15.22 -17.73 0.93
C VAL A 127 -16.17 -17.45 -0.23
N ASP A 128 -17.41 -17.07 0.06
CA ASP A 128 -18.39 -16.75 -0.97
C ASP A 128 -17.97 -15.59 -1.85
N ILE A 129 -17.36 -14.55 -1.26
CA ILE A 129 -16.80 -13.39 -1.98
C ILE A 129 -15.63 -13.82 -2.88
N ILE A 130 -14.69 -14.64 -2.39
CA ILE A 130 -13.58 -15.16 -3.21
C ILE A 130 -14.12 -15.94 -4.41
N ARG A 131 -15.08 -16.82 -4.18
CA ARG A 131 -15.72 -17.62 -5.23
C ARG A 131 -16.48 -16.77 -6.24
N ALA A 132 -17.14 -15.70 -5.79
CA ALA A 132 -17.82 -14.74 -6.67
C ALA A 132 -16.82 -13.99 -7.57
N VAL A 133 -15.70 -13.52 -7.03
CA VAL A 133 -14.64 -12.89 -7.84
C VAL A 133 -14.11 -13.86 -8.89
N LYS A 134 -13.87 -15.12 -8.53
CA LYS A 134 -13.44 -16.16 -9.50
C LYS A 134 -14.46 -16.39 -10.61
N ARG A 135 -15.77 -16.40 -10.28
CA ARG A 135 -16.82 -16.50 -11.31
C ARG A 135 -16.81 -15.27 -12.24
N GLY A 136 -16.67 -14.06 -11.69
CA GLY A 136 -16.56 -12.82 -12.47
C GLY A 136 -15.36 -12.82 -13.43
N ILE A 137 -14.19 -13.26 -12.96
CA ILE A 137 -13.00 -13.44 -13.80
C ILE A 137 -13.28 -14.46 -14.92
N LYS A 138 -13.83 -15.62 -14.57
CA LYS A 138 -14.17 -16.66 -15.55
C LYS A 138 -15.15 -16.16 -16.61
N THR A 139 -16.20 -15.44 -16.19
CA THR A 139 -17.23 -14.89 -17.09
C THR A 139 -16.67 -13.81 -18.03
N SER A 140 -15.60 -13.12 -17.67
CA SER A 140 -14.94 -12.15 -18.55
C SER A 140 -14.15 -12.80 -19.70
N GLY A 141 -13.90 -14.10 -19.64
CA GLY A 141 -13.01 -14.81 -20.59
C GLY A 141 -11.52 -14.48 -20.40
N LYS A 142 -11.15 -13.66 -19.40
CA LYS A 142 -9.76 -13.37 -19.05
C LYS A 142 -9.24 -14.35 -18.00
N ASN A 143 -7.93 -14.40 -17.88
CA ASN A 143 -7.25 -15.22 -16.87
C ASN A 143 -6.27 -14.36 -16.07
N ILE A 144 -6.83 -13.48 -15.21
CA ILE A 144 -6.03 -12.64 -14.32
C ILE A 144 -6.02 -13.22 -12.90
N PRO A 145 -4.91 -13.10 -12.17
CA PRO A 145 -4.78 -13.64 -10.81
C PRO A 145 -5.65 -12.92 -9.79
N LEU A 146 -6.06 -13.67 -8.77
CA LEU A 146 -6.79 -13.18 -7.62
C LEU A 146 -5.91 -13.17 -6.38
N SER A 147 -5.81 -12.03 -5.73
CA SER A 147 -5.17 -11.88 -4.43
C SER A 147 -6.14 -11.40 -3.33
N VAL A 148 -5.72 -11.56 -2.09
CA VAL A 148 -6.45 -11.05 -0.92
C VAL A 148 -5.47 -10.29 -0.04
N LYS A 149 -5.89 -9.13 0.49
CA LYS A 149 -5.15 -8.39 1.50
C LYS A 149 -5.89 -8.38 2.83
N THR A 150 -5.27 -8.92 3.88
CA THR A 150 -5.90 -9.10 5.19
C THR A 150 -4.98 -8.77 6.36
N ARG A 151 -5.43 -9.13 7.58
CA ARG A 151 -4.71 -9.05 8.86
C ARG A 151 -4.66 -10.43 9.53
N VAL A 152 -3.86 -10.58 10.58
CA VAL A 152 -3.66 -11.85 11.31
C VAL A 152 -4.85 -12.24 12.20
N GLY A 153 -5.86 -11.41 12.32
CA GLY A 153 -7.06 -11.65 13.12
C GLY A 153 -7.83 -10.35 13.38
N TYR A 154 -8.99 -10.48 14.04
CA TYR A 154 -9.84 -9.32 14.34
C TYR A 154 -9.49 -8.67 15.69
N ASN A 155 -9.84 -9.29 16.82
CA ASN A 155 -9.47 -8.85 18.16
C ASN A 155 -8.17 -9.51 18.62
N ASP A 156 -8.02 -10.77 18.29
CA ASP A 156 -6.91 -11.63 18.67
C ASP A 156 -6.24 -12.18 17.42
N VAL A 157 -5.08 -12.82 17.58
CA VAL A 157 -4.39 -13.50 16.48
C VAL A 157 -5.09 -14.83 16.18
N GLU A 158 -5.58 -15.00 14.96
CA GLU A 158 -6.41 -16.12 14.51
C GLU A 158 -5.85 -16.78 13.23
N ILE A 159 -4.52 -16.84 13.10
CA ILE A 159 -3.84 -17.27 11.86
C ILE A 159 -4.39 -18.63 11.38
N ASN A 160 -4.37 -19.65 12.23
CA ASN A 160 -4.81 -21.00 11.83
C ASN A 160 -6.28 -21.05 11.41
N LYS A 161 -7.14 -20.30 12.09
CA LYS A 161 -8.58 -20.28 11.81
C LYS A 161 -8.91 -19.45 10.57
N TRP A 162 -8.29 -18.26 10.44
CA TRP A 162 -8.62 -17.30 9.42
C TRP A 162 -7.84 -17.51 8.12
N ILE A 163 -6.51 -17.64 8.21
CA ILE A 163 -5.65 -17.72 7.02
C ILE A 163 -5.84 -19.07 6.29
N SER A 164 -6.08 -20.17 7.01
CA SER A 164 -6.34 -21.48 6.38
C SER A 164 -7.55 -21.45 5.45
N VAL A 165 -8.61 -20.73 5.85
CA VAL A 165 -9.83 -20.58 5.02
C VAL A 165 -9.51 -19.87 3.70
N LEU A 166 -8.71 -18.81 3.74
CA LEU A 166 -8.31 -18.07 2.53
C LEU A 166 -7.42 -18.91 1.62
N LEU A 167 -6.45 -19.63 2.20
CA LEU A 167 -5.54 -20.50 1.45
C LEU A 167 -6.26 -21.67 0.78
N ALA A 168 -7.26 -22.25 1.46
CA ALA A 168 -8.07 -23.35 0.92
C ALA A 168 -8.83 -22.96 -0.34
N GLU A 169 -9.13 -21.67 -0.53
CA GLU A 169 -9.77 -21.19 -1.75
C GLU A 169 -8.81 -21.06 -2.94
N GLY A 170 -7.53 -21.40 -2.81
CA GLY A 170 -6.57 -21.39 -3.94
C GLY A 170 -6.45 -20.03 -4.59
N ILE A 171 -6.20 -18.99 -3.80
CA ILE A 171 -5.87 -17.63 -4.27
C ILE A 171 -4.42 -17.57 -4.73
N ASP A 172 -4.11 -16.71 -5.70
CA ASP A 172 -2.75 -16.61 -6.26
C ASP A 172 -1.75 -15.92 -5.30
N ALA A 173 -2.21 -14.90 -4.56
CA ALA A 173 -1.38 -14.23 -3.58
C ALA A 173 -2.18 -13.80 -2.33
N LEU A 174 -1.52 -13.77 -1.18
CA LEU A 174 -2.07 -13.34 0.09
C LEU A 174 -1.14 -12.31 0.74
N THR A 175 -1.61 -11.07 0.85
CA THR A 175 -0.92 -10.03 1.61
C THR A 175 -1.43 -10.01 3.04
N VAL A 176 -0.54 -10.17 4.02
CA VAL A 176 -0.90 -10.19 5.43
C VAL A 176 -0.26 -9.02 6.18
N HIS A 177 -1.10 -8.13 6.72
CA HIS A 177 -0.63 -7.13 7.66
C HIS A 177 -0.39 -7.78 9.03
N ALA A 178 0.83 -7.73 9.51
CA ALA A 178 1.34 -8.38 10.72
C ALA A 178 0.80 -7.75 12.04
N ARG A 179 -0.52 -7.48 12.07
CA ARG A 179 -1.30 -6.94 13.19
C ARG A 179 -2.74 -7.45 13.12
N THR A 180 -3.40 -7.49 14.28
CA THR A 180 -4.86 -7.66 14.31
C THR A 180 -5.58 -6.37 13.89
N ARG A 181 -6.89 -6.47 13.65
CA ARG A 181 -7.71 -5.28 13.42
C ARG A 181 -7.75 -4.37 14.66
N LYS A 182 -7.83 -4.94 15.86
CA LYS A 182 -7.84 -4.22 17.15
C LYS A 182 -6.56 -3.39 17.36
N ASP A 183 -5.43 -3.92 16.96
CA ASP A 183 -4.13 -3.24 17.06
C ASP A 183 -4.04 -2.00 16.16
N MET A 184 -4.76 -1.98 15.05
CA MET A 184 -4.66 -0.89 14.06
C MET A 184 -3.21 -0.66 13.59
N SER A 185 -2.60 0.44 14.10
CA SER A 185 -1.18 0.77 13.95
C SER A 185 -0.57 1.23 15.28
N LYS A 186 -1.17 0.84 16.40
CA LYS A 186 -0.81 1.33 17.75
C LYS A 186 0.36 0.55 18.37
N VAL A 187 0.56 -0.69 17.94
CA VAL A 187 1.63 -1.57 18.37
C VAL A 187 2.60 -1.84 17.21
N PRO A 188 3.83 -2.30 17.43
CA PRO A 188 4.72 -2.76 16.36
C PRO A 188 4.13 -3.94 15.58
N ALA A 189 4.40 -4.01 14.26
CA ALA A 189 4.06 -5.18 13.45
C ALA A 189 4.94 -6.37 13.87
N ASN A 190 4.31 -7.51 14.15
CA ASN A 190 5.03 -8.72 14.54
C ASN A 190 5.22 -9.66 13.33
N TRP A 191 6.42 -9.69 12.79
CA TRP A 191 6.75 -10.47 11.60
C TRP A 191 6.87 -11.98 11.87
N ASP A 192 6.89 -12.44 13.13
CA ASP A 192 6.76 -13.86 13.45
C ASP A 192 5.40 -14.42 13.01
N TYR A 193 4.35 -13.60 13.02
CA TYR A 193 3.05 -13.97 12.46
C TYR A 193 3.13 -14.24 10.94
N ILE A 194 3.95 -13.49 10.21
CA ILE A 194 4.15 -13.76 8.77
C ILE A 194 4.87 -15.10 8.58
N LYS A 195 5.83 -15.43 9.44
CA LYS A 195 6.50 -16.74 9.43
C LYS A 195 5.52 -17.89 9.68
N GLU A 196 4.56 -17.71 10.59
CA GLU A 196 3.49 -18.70 10.82
C GLU A 196 2.59 -18.86 9.59
N VAL A 197 2.20 -17.74 8.94
CA VAL A 197 1.43 -17.75 7.70
C VAL A 197 2.16 -18.49 6.59
N VAL A 198 3.49 -18.28 6.44
CA VAL A 198 4.31 -18.97 5.44
C VAL A 198 4.30 -20.49 5.69
N LYS A 199 4.50 -20.94 6.94
CA LYS A 199 4.42 -22.37 7.29
C LYS A 199 3.05 -22.96 6.97
N LEU A 200 1.98 -22.24 7.25
CA LEU A 200 0.63 -22.67 6.96
C LEU A 200 0.38 -22.78 5.44
N ARG A 201 0.85 -21.82 4.66
CA ARG A 201 0.82 -21.82 3.20
C ARG A 201 1.56 -23.02 2.62
N ASP A 202 2.77 -23.31 3.10
CA ASP A 202 3.61 -24.41 2.60
C ASP A 202 2.90 -25.76 2.74
N ASN A 203 2.08 -25.92 3.78
CA ASN A 203 1.30 -27.11 4.02
C ASN A 203 -0.01 -27.18 3.21
N LEU A 204 -0.71 -26.05 3.06
CA LEU A 204 -2.09 -26.03 2.52
C LEU A 204 -2.16 -25.59 1.05
N SER A 205 -1.31 -24.65 0.63
CA SER A 205 -1.37 -24.05 -0.70
C SER A 205 0.01 -23.54 -1.14
N PRO A 206 0.98 -24.43 -1.42
CA PRO A 206 2.39 -24.07 -1.64
C PRO A 206 2.61 -23.11 -2.84
N ASN A 207 1.65 -23.03 -3.75
CA ASN A 207 1.70 -22.14 -4.90
C ASN A 207 1.23 -20.71 -4.58
N THR A 208 0.50 -20.48 -3.49
CA THR A 208 0.08 -19.12 -3.09
C THR A 208 1.28 -18.28 -2.68
N VAL A 209 1.41 -17.11 -3.25
CA VAL A 209 2.47 -16.14 -2.92
C VAL A 209 2.12 -15.42 -1.61
N ILE A 210 3.03 -15.39 -0.64
CA ILE A 210 2.84 -14.65 0.63
C ILE A 210 3.58 -13.32 0.59
N ILE A 211 2.85 -12.25 0.85
CA ILE A 211 3.37 -10.88 0.91
C ILE A 211 3.23 -10.36 2.34
N GLY A 212 4.36 -10.12 3.00
CA GLY A 212 4.38 -9.54 4.35
C GLY A 212 4.15 -8.02 4.31
N ASN A 213 3.40 -7.49 5.26
CA ASN A 213 3.14 -6.05 5.38
C ASN A 213 3.18 -5.58 6.83
N GLY A 214 3.73 -4.41 7.08
CA GLY A 214 3.76 -3.73 8.38
C GLY A 214 5.14 -3.21 8.78
N ASP A 215 5.23 -1.90 9.07
CA ASP A 215 6.41 -1.19 9.60
C ASP A 215 7.71 -1.42 8.81
N VAL A 216 7.62 -1.49 7.50
CA VAL A 216 8.80 -1.52 6.62
C VAL A 216 9.28 -0.09 6.41
N ILE A 217 10.55 0.17 6.71
CA ILE A 217 11.13 1.52 6.76
C ILE A 217 12.23 1.77 5.71
N SER A 218 12.77 0.72 5.11
CA SER A 218 13.74 0.76 4.01
C SER A 218 13.71 -0.53 3.22
N ILE A 219 14.32 -0.56 2.05
CA ILE A 219 14.49 -1.79 1.24
C ILE A 219 15.25 -2.85 2.05
N GLN A 220 16.35 -2.48 2.69
CA GLN A 220 17.13 -3.44 3.49
C GLN A 220 16.33 -3.99 4.68
N ASP A 221 15.53 -3.17 5.34
CA ASP A 221 14.61 -3.63 6.40
C ASP A 221 13.57 -4.62 5.86
N GLY A 222 13.04 -4.35 4.65
CA GLY A 222 12.14 -5.26 3.96
C GLY A 222 12.80 -6.59 3.61
N ILE A 223 14.02 -6.58 3.08
CA ILE A 223 14.80 -7.79 2.78
C ILE A 223 15.02 -8.62 4.06
N ASN A 224 15.49 -8.00 5.14
CA ASN A 224 15.72 -8.67 6.42
C ASN A 224 14.42 -9.31 6.97
N LYS A 225 13.30 -8.60 6.84
CA LYS A 225 11.99 -9.11 7.27
C LYS A 225 11.52 -10.30 6.42
N ALA A 226 11.75 -10.25 5.12
CA ALA A 226 11.43 -11.37 4.23
C ALA A 226 12.31 -12.59 4.55
N GLU A 227 13.60 -12.42 4.76
CA GLU A 227 14.52 -13.49 5.14
C GLU A 227 14.10 -14.17 6.46
N ILE A 228 13.76 -13.39 7.49
CA ILE A 228 13.33 -13.92 8.80
C ILE A 228 12.00 -14.65 8.70
N SER A 229 11.04 -14.12 7.94
CA SER A 229 9.69 -14.67 7.86
C SER A 229 9.54 -15.74 6.77
N GLY A 230 10.41 -15.76 5.76
CA GLY A 230 10.31 -16.64 4.60
C GLY A 230 9.21 -16.22 3.59
N CYS A 231 8.67 -15.00 3.68
CA CYS A 231 7.67 -14.53 2.71
C CYS A 231 8.31 -14.21 1.36
N ASP A 232 7.51 -14.33 0.30
CA ASP A 232 7.97 -14.18 -1.08
C ASP A 232 8.14 -12.70 -1.47
N GLY A 233 7.31 -11.81 -0.88
CA GLY A 233 7.32 -10.38 -1.15
C GLY A 233 7.03 -9.52 0.06
N VAL A 234 7.28 -8.21 -0.07
CA VAL A 234 7.12 -7.21 0.98
C VAL A 234 6.30 -6.04 0.48
N MET A 235 5.17 -5.76 1.14
CA MET A 235 4.32 -4.62 0.81
C MET A 235 4.64 -3.43 1.72
N VAL A 236 4.87 -2.27 1.10
CA VAL A 236 5.25 -1.02 1.77
C VAL A 236 4.14 0.02 1.63
N GLY A 237 3.81 0.70 2.73
CA GLY A 237 2.81 1.76 2.75
C GLY A 237 3.40 3.09 3.24
N ARG A 238 3.28 3.38 4.53
CA ARG A 238 3.57 4.69 5.14
C ARG A 238 4.98 5.24 4.89
N ALA A 239 5.95 4.37 4.63
CA ALA A 239 7.33 4.79 4.34
C ALA A 239 7.48 5.53 3.01
N LEU A 240 6.50 5.45 2.13
CA LEU A 240 6.48 6.15 0.84
C LEU A 240 5.97 7.61 0.93
N PHE A 241 5.34 8.00 2.05
CA PHE A 241 4.91 9.39 2.21
C PHE A 241 6.11 10.34 2.17
N GLY A 242 6.12 11.26 1.21
CA GLY A 242 7.21 12.21 1.01
C GLY A 242 8.54 11.58 0.57
N ASN A 243 8.50 10.31 0.15
CA ASN A 243 9.67 9.54 -0.28
C ASN A 243 9.37 8.68 -1.52
N PRO A 244 9.18 9.28 -2.69
CA PRO A 244 8.93 8.54 -3.93
C PRO A 244 10.13 7.71 -4.42
N TRP A 245 11.30 7.91 -3.86
CA TRP A 245 12.53 7.14 -4.15
C TRP A 245 12.67 5.87 -3.31
N PHE A 246 11.67 5.51 -2.53
CA PHE A 246 11.78 4.39 -1.58
C PHE A 246 12.28 3.11 -2.23
N PHE A 247 11.83 2.80 -3.44
CA PHE A 247 12.22 1.60 -4.18
C PHE A 247 13.43 1.79 -5.10
N ASP A 248 13.97 3.00 -5.19
CA ASP A 248 15.21 3.27 -5.90
C ASP A 248 16.39 2.69 -5.11
N LYS A 249 17.10 1.74 -5.71
CA LYS A 249 18.24 1.05 -5.07
C LYS A 249 19.45 1.96 -4.88
N GLU A 250 19.56 3.03 -5.68
CA GLU A 250 20.68 3.97 -5.65
C GLU A 250 20.43 5.15 -4.71
N ARG A 251 19.16 5.43 -4.39
CA ARG A 251 18.72 6.61 -3.63
C ARG A 251 17.82 6.30 -2.44
N SER A 252 17.76 5.06 -1.95
CA SER A 252 16.84 4.71 -0.88
C SER A 252 17.08 5.55 0.38
N VAL A 253 16.17 6.51 0.61
CA VAL A 253 16.14 7.30 1.84
C VAL A 253 15.44 6.50 2.91
N ILE A 254 16.04 6.42 4.08
CA ILE A 254 15.36 5.87 5.25
C ILE A 254 14.23 6.83 5.61
N ALA A 255 12.99 6.34 5.56
CA ALA A 255 11.83 7.12 5.98
C ALA A 255 12.06 7.65 7.41
N SER A 256 11.96 8.96 7.58
CA SER A 256 12.10 9.57 8.89
C SER A 256 10.93 9.11 9.77
N LEU A 257 11.22 8.34 10.80
CA LEU A 257 10.23 8.13 11.87
C LEU A 257 9.93 9.47 12.55
N PRO A 258 8.67 9.71 12.96
CA PRO A 258 8.32 10.90 13.71
C PRO A 258 9.23 11.04 14.94
N LYS A 259 9.75 12.24 15.20
CA LYS A 259 10.65 12.56 16.33
C LYS A 259 10.07 12.25 17.73
N LYS A 260 8.81 11.82 17.83
CA LYS A 260 8.08 11.55 19.10
C LYS A 260 8.00 10.07 19.45
N TYR A 261 9.12 9.36 19.49
CA TYR A 261 9.13 8.12 20.26
C TYR A 261 9.72 8.39 21.66
N PRO A 262 9.03 7.98 22.74
CA PRO A 262 9.56 8.08 24.11
C PRO A 262 10.95 7.43 24.20
N LYS A 263 11.82 7.94 25.09
CA LYS A 263 13.20 7.43 25.24
C LYS A 263 13.28 5.91 25.47
N TRP A 264 12.27 5.32 26.11
CA TRP A 264 12.22 3.88 26.36
C TRP A 264 12.08 3.03 25.09
N ILE A 265 11.42 3.57 24.02
CA ILE A 265 11.30 2.88 22.72
C ILE A 265 12.68 2.78 22.03
N ARG A 266 13.59 3.73 22.26
CA ARG A 266 14.94 3.69 21.67
C ARG A 266 15.78 2.51 22.18
N ASN A 267 15.45 1.96 23.34
CA ASN A 267 16.15 0.84 23.96
C ASN A 267 15.57 -0.53 23.60
N ILE A 268 14.44 -0.59 22.87
CA ILE A 268 13.93 -1.84 22.34
C ILE A 268 14.90 -2.31 21.24
N PRO A 269 15.34 -3.58 21.23
CA PRO A 269 16.34 -4.10 20.28
C PRO A 269 16.04 -3.79 18.81
N PHE A 270 14.76 -3.82 18.41
CA PHE A 270 14.28 -3.46 17.09
C PHE A 270 14.56 -1.99 16.75
N PHE A 271 14.29 -1.06 17.66
CA PHE A 271 14.55 0.37 17.44
C PHE A 271 16.03 0.72 17.54
N LYS A 272 16.82 0.00 18.36
CA LYS A 272 18.27 0.13 18.40
C LYS A 272 18.87 -0.24 17.04
N LYS A 273 18.43 -1.37 16.45
CA LYS A 273 18.82 -1.79 15.10
C LYS A 273 18.42 -0.74 14.05
N TYR A 274 17.25 -0.11 14.19
CA TYR A 274 16.81 1.00 13.31
C TYR A 274 17.75 2.22 13.38
N PHE A 275 18.18 2.62 14.59
CA PHE A 275 19.14 3.72 14.73
C PHE A 275 20.53 3.34 14.22
N ASP A 276 20.92 2.08 14.35
CA ASP A 276 22.17 1.56 13.80
C ASP A 276 22.14 1.49 12.27
N THR A 277 20.99 1.11 11.67
CA THR A 277 20.79 1.15 10.21
C THR A 277 20.83 2.58 9.66
N LYS A 278 20.30 3.57 10.41
CA LYS A 278 20.45 4.99 10.06
C LYS A 278 21.91 5.45 10.05
N ARG A 279 22.71 4.92 10.97
CA ARG A 279 24.14 5.19 11.06
C ARG A 279 24.92 4.53 9.91
N GLN A 280 24.52 3.31 9.51
CA GLN A 280 25.08 2.60 8.37
C GLN A 280 24.69 3.25 7.02
N ALA A 281 23.45 3.74 6.87
CA ALA A 281 23.02 4.45 5.66
C ALA A 281 23.71 5.81 5.49
N ALA A 282 24.06 6.48 6.60
CA ALA A 282 24.88 7.70 6.54
C ALA A 282 26.32 7.40 6.07
N ASN A 283 26.77 6.15 6.15
CA ASN A 283 28.08 5.69 5.67
C ASN A 283 27.99 4.98 4.29
N SER A 284 26.80 4.91 3.67
CA SER A 284 26.64 4.35 2.33
C SER A 284 26.97 5.43 1.29
N ASN A 285 27.56 5.04 0.15
CA ASN A 285 27.82 5.90 -1.01
C ASN A 285 26.53 6.38 -1.73
N LEU A 286 25.38 6.27 -1.09
CA LEU A 286 24.10 6.70 -1.63
C LEU A 286 23.99 8.22 -1.60
N ARG A 287 23.71 8.81 -2.76
CA ARG A 287 23.49 10.26 -2.87
C ARG A 287 22.29 10.68 -2.00
N PRO A 288 22.46 11.52 -0.98
CA PRO A 288 21.36 11.99 -0.15
C PRO A 288 20.40 12.86 -0.97
N ILE A 289 19.10 12.71 -0.70
CA ILE A 289 18.08 13.58 -1.29
C ILE A 289 18.11 14.93 -0.57
N THR A 290 18.33 15.99 -1.32
CA THR A 290 18.35 17.36 -0.80
C THR A 290 16.93 17.85 -0.45
N VAL A 291 16.85 18.89 0.37
CA VAL A 291 15.58 19.58 0.67
C VAL A 291 14.95 20.11 -0.61
N SER A 292 15.77 20.73 -1.47
CA SER A 292 15.31 21.27 -2.76
C SER A 292 14.73 20.16 -3.66
N GLU A 293 15.40 19.04 -3.85
CA GLU A 293 14.88 17.91 -4.63
C GLU A 293 13.53 17.45 -4.09
N ARG A 294 13.41 17.28 -2.77
CA ARG A 294 12.18 16.81 -2.12
C ARG A 294 11.02 17.79 -2.28
N LEU A 295 11.27 19.10 -2.15
CA LEU A 295 10.26 20.13 -2.31
C LEU A 295 9.84 20.31 -3.77
N ASN A 296 10.78 20.22 -4.72
CA ASN A 296 10.47 20.26 -6.14
C ASN A 296 9.59 19.08 -6.58
N ILE A 297 9.84 17.89 -6.04
CA ILE A 297 8.97 16.73 -6.29
C ILE A 297 7.60 16.87 -5.62
N MET A 298 7.50 17.52 -4.47
CA MET A 298 6.21 17.88 -3.90
C MET A 298 5.41 18.78 -4.86
N VAL A 299 6.05 19.77 -5.48
CA VAL A 299 5.42 20.62 -6.51
C VAL A 299 5.00 19.79 -7.72
N GLU A 300 5.87 18.91 -8.22
CA GLU A 300 5.53 18.00 -9.33
C GLU A 300 4.33 17.12 -8.97
N HIS A 301 4.29 16.55 -7.76
CA HIS A 301 3.16 15.75 -7.28
C HIS A 301 1.85 16.55 -7.28
N THR A 302 1.87 17.81 -6.80
CA THR A 302 0.67 18.66 -6.78
C THR A 302 0.18 19.01 -8.18
N LYS A 303 1.08 19.32 -9.11
CA LYS A 303 0.75 19.59 -10.52
C LYS A 303 0.14 18.35 -11.19
N LEU A 304 0.73 17.18 -10.94
CA LEU A 304 0.23 15.92 -11.47
C LEU A 304 -1.15 15.57 -10.90
N PHE A 305 -1.35 15.75 -9.59
CA PHE A 305 -2.65 15.57 -8.95
C PHE A 305 -3.71 16.50 -9.55
N GLU A 306 -3.41 17.78 -9.69
CA GLU A 306 -4.37 18.76 -10.21
C GLU A 306 -4.72 18.47 -11.67
N SER A 307 -3.76 18.10 -12.50
CA SER A 307 -3.98 17.77 -13.92
C SER A 307 -4.81 16.52 -14.13
N LEU A 308 -4.57 15.47 -13.32
CA LEU A 308 -5.23 14.15 -13.48
C LEU A 308 -6.53 14.03 -12.70
N LEU A 309 -6.61 14.67 -11.54
CA LEU A 309 -7.66 14.45 -10.54
C LEU A 309 -8.40 15.72 -10.12
N GLY A 310 -7.90 16.91 -10.43
CA GLY A 310 -8.46 18.18 -9.94
C GLY A 310 -9.92 18.44 -10.33
N LYS A 311 -10.43 17.80 -11.39
CA LYS A 311 -11.85 17.86 -11.78
C LYS A 311 -12.74 16.92 -10.92
N TYR A 312 -12.15 15.94 -10.24
CA TYR A 312 -12.88 14.85 -9.58
C TYR A 312 -12.65 14.84 -8.07
N LYS A 313 -11.46 15.22 -7.62
CA LYS A 313 -11.03 15.16 -6.22
C LYS A 313 -10.67 16.55 -5.69
N ASN A 314 -10.97 16.80 -4.42
CA ASN A 314 -10.64 18.06 -3.76
C ASN A 314 -9.13 18.17 -3.53
N PHE A 315 -8.55 19.33 -3.82
CA PHE A 315 -7.13 19.61 -3.63
C PHE A 315 -6.64 19.40 -2.18
N SER A 316 -7.52 19.47 -1.20
CA SER A 316 -7.19 19.23 0.20
C SER A 316 -6.58 17.83 0.47
N ILE A 317 -6.76 16.88 -0.44
CA ILE A 317 -6.11 15.57 -0.37
C ILE A 317 -4.59 15.73 -0.36
N MET A 318 -4.03 16.66 -1.11
CA MET A 318 -2.60 16.94 -1.16
C MET A 318 -2.00 17.38 0.18
N LYS A 319 -2.82 17.94 1.09
CA LYS A 319 -2.36 18.38 2.41
C LYS A 319 -1.82 17.24 3.27
N LYS A 320 -2.27 16.01 3.05
CA LYS A 320 -1.72 14.80 3.69
C LYS A 320 -0.24 14.61 3.28
N HIS A 321 0.08 14.86 2.02
CA HIS A 321 1.41 14.70 1.46
C HIS A 321 2.36 15.82 1.86
N PHE A 322 1.90 17.07 1.97
CA PHE A 322 2.72 18.22 2.36
C PHE A 322 3.44 18.02 3.68
N LYS A 323 2.73 17.43 4.67
CA LYS A 323 3.33 17.12 5.97
C LYS A 323 4.52 16.16 5.87
N ALA A 324 4.47 15.24 4.94
CA ALA A 324 5.52 14.24 4.76
C ALA A 324 6.72 14.81 3.99
N TYR A 325 6.48 15.61 2.95
CA TYR A 325 7.53 16.26 2.18
C TYR A 325 8.25 17.35 2.99
N ALA A 326 7.51 18.24 3.64
CA ALA A 326 8.07 19.37 4.40
C ALA A 326 8.37 18.97 5.86
N THR A 327 9.39 18.13 6.09
CA THR A 327 9.80 17.65 7.42
C THR A 327 11.30 17.40 7.52
N GLY A 328 11.88 17.64 8.70
CA GLY A 328 13.25 17.25 9.02
C GLY A 328 14.33 18.22 8.55
N PHE A 329 13.98 19.46 8.20
CA PHE A 329 14.87 20.58 7.86
C PHE A 329 14.44 21.85 8.60
N ASP A 330 15.27 22.89 8.58
CA ASP A 330 14.99 24.15 9.24
C ASP A 330 13.79 24.85 8.57
N ASN A 331 13.03 25.61 9.36
CA ASN A 331 11.82 26.32 8.92
C ASN A 331 10.70 25.44 8.30
N ALA A 332 10.84 24.10 8.28
CA ALA A 332 9.83 23.17 7.76
C ALA A 332 8.45 23.33 8.42
N LYS A 333 8.39 23.77 9.69
CA LYS A 333 7.11 23.99 10.39
C LYS A 333 6.35 25.17 9.79
N GLU A 334 7.04 26.27 9.54
CA GLU A 334 6.46 27.47 8.93
C GLU A 334 5.99 27.19 7.50
N LEU A 335 6.84 26.54 6.70
CA LEU A 335 6.48 26.14 5.34
C LEU A 335 5.21 25.26 5.34
N ARG A 336 5.09 24.28 6.27
CA ARG A 336 3.88 23.46 6.37
C ARG A 336 2.62 24.25 6.69
N ILE A 337 2.71 25.23 7.61
CA ILE A 337 1.55 26.07 7.94
C ILE A 337 1.06 26.76 6.67
N ASN A 338 1.95 27.39 5.91
CA ASN A 338 1.60 28.10 4.68
C ASN A 338 1.06 27.14 3.61
N LEU A 339 1.68 25.95 3.44
CA LEU A 339 1.19 24.92 2.52
C LEU A 339 -0.24 24.45 2.83
N MET A 340 -0.64 24.42 4.10
CA MET A 340 -2.02 24.03 4.47
C MET A 340 -3.09 25.03 4.04
N GLU A 341 -2.71 26.28 3.72
CA GLU A 341 -3.62 27.31 3.22
C GLU A 341 -3.78 27.31 1.69
N THR A 342 -2.88 26.61 0.96
CA THR A 342 -2.90 26.56 -0.50
C THR A 342 -4.13 25.82 -1.06
N LYS A 343 -4.59 26.27 -2.23
CA LYS A 343 -5.80 25.78 -2.91
C LYS A 343 -5.52 25.13 -4.27
N ASN A 344 -4.32 25.31 -4.81
CA ASN A 344 -3.90 24.80 -6.13
C ASN A 344 -2.38 24.62 -6.22
N SER A 345 -1.91 23.99 -7.28
CA SER A 345 -0.49 23.68 -7.48
C SER A 345 0.37 24.92 -7.71
N SER A 346 -0.19 25.97 -8.32
CA SER A 346 0.54 27.23 -8.56
C SER A 346 0.90 27.94 -7.25
N GLU A 347 -0.03 27.97 -6.28
CA GLU A 347 0.24 28.52 -4.95
C GLU A 347 1.33 27.73 -4.22
N VAL A 348 1.31 26.39 -4.32
CA VAL A 348 2.36 25.53 -3.75
C VAL A 348 3.71 25.81 -4.37
N GLU A 349 3.78 25.94 -5.70
CA GLU A 349 5.02 26.25 -6.42
C GLU A 349 5.62 27.60 -6.00
N VAL A 350 4.80 28.63 -5.91
CA VAL A 350 5.24 29.96 -5.47
C VAL A 350 5.81 29.91 -4.05
N LEU A 351 5.12 29.23 -3.13
CA LEU A 351 5.60 29.09 -1.76
C LEU A 351 6.93 28.32 -1.67
N VAL A 352 7.08 27.25 -2.43
CA VAL A 352 8.30 26.46 -2.47
C VAL A 352 9.46 27.26 -3.05
N ASN A 353 9.25 27.96 -4.18
CA ASN A 353 10.28 28.79 -4.79
C ASN A 353 10.75 29.90 -3.84
N ASN A 354 9.82 30.60 -3.18
CA ASN A 354 10.14 31.63 -2.19
C ASN A 354 10.89 31.06 -0.97
N PHE A 355 10.61 29.83 -0.58
CA PHE A 355 11.31 29.15 0.50
C PHE A 355 12.74 28.81 0.10
N LEU A 356 12.94 28.23 -1.09
CA LEU A 356 14.26 27.81 -1.58
C LEU A 356 15.20 28.98 -1.95
N THR A 357 14.65 30.17 -2.23
CA THR A 357 15.47 31.37 -2.49
C THR A 357 15.95 32.07 -1.22
N LYS A 358 15.38 31.72 -0.05
CA LYS A 358 15.78 32.30 1.26
C LYS A 358 16.78 31.43 2.02
N GLU A 359 16.99 30.18 1.59
CA GLU A 359 18.03 29.26 2.10
C GLU A 359 19.32 29.40 1.28
#